data_4dce8b2200e295e96ff5f936529fdcdc
#
_entry.id   4dce8b2200e295e96ff5f936529fdcdc
#
_cell.length_a   1.000
_cell.length_b   1.000
_cell.length_c   1.000
_cell.angle_alpha   90.00
_cell.angle_beta   90.00
_cell.angle_gamma   90.00
#
_symmetry.space_group_name_H-M   'P 1'
#
loop_
_entity.id
_entity.type
_entity.pdbx_description
1 polymer ?
#
loop_
_entity_poly.entity_id
_entity_poly.type
_entity_poly.pdbx_seq_one_letter_code
_entity_poly.pdbx_strand_id
1 'polypeptide(L)'
;DGNIWGGEFFLFDGKTMERAGHLEYLPLPGGEASIKKPYRIAAAYGQYLLNEIPAAVFPREYQSELELISKQLDSGFNLAWTSSLGRLFDAASALLLGVCPAITFEAQAAIALENCVDPGITAKYGHQIIQSDGQSIVSLKEMWRQLNDDVKNGIKPGVCSAKFHNTIVDFTLAMCDNLKLKSEIKTVALSGGVFQSRALLGHVQQGLLQRG
;
A
#
# COMPACT_ATOMS: atom_id res chain seq x y z
N ASP A 1 9.14 5.51 17.19
CA ASP A 1 9.78 6.23 16.08
C ASP A 1 8.94 7.42 15.60
N GLY A 2 7.71 7.60 16.13
CA GLY A 2 6.83 8.72 15.77
C GLY A 2 6.04 8.54 14.47
N ASN A 3 6.19 7.41 13.79
CA ASN A 3 5.50 7.10 12.57
C ASN A 3 4.22 6.26 12.80
N ILE A 4 3.30 6.31 11.86
CA ILE A 4 2.05 5.54 11.91
C ILE A 4 2.29 4.17 11.27
N TRP A 5 2.16 3.11 12.05
CA TRP A 5 2.34 1.73 11.61
C TRP A 5 1.05 1.15 11.03
N GLY A 6 1.18 0.06 10.23
CA GLY A 6 0.03 -0.66 9.68
C GLY A 6 0.37 -1.59 8.51
N GLY A 7 1.66 -1.84 8.26
CA GLY A 7 2.16 -2.81 7.29
C GLY A 7 3.45 -3.46 7.80
N GLU A 8 3.40 -4.00 9.02
CA GLU A 8 4.55 -4.53 9.75
C GLU A 8 4.65 -6.04 9.67
N PHE A 9 5.89 -6.51 9.81
CA PHE A 9 6.25 -7.91 9.97
C PHE A 9 7.00 -8.07 11.29
N PHE A 10 6.44 -8.89 12.17
CA PHE A 10 7.00 -9.14 13.48
C PHE A 10 7.48 -10.60 13.60
N LEU A 11 8.57 -10.80 14.30
CA LEU A 11 8.99 -12.09 14.82
C LEU A 11 8.57 -12.17 16.30
N PHE A 12 7.89 -13.24 16.67
CA PHE A 12 7.45 -13.49 18.03
C PHE A 12 7.87 -14.90 18.49
N ASP A 13 8.68 -14.96 19.52
CA ASP A 13 9.23 -16.23 20.08
C ASP A 13 8.43 -16.80 21.26
N GLY A 14 7.25 -16.22 21.53
CA GLY A 14 6.43 -16.55 22.69
C GLY A 14 6.69 -15.67 23.92
N LYS A 15 7.72 -14.82 23.91
CA LYS A 15 8.08 -13.92 25.01
C LYS A 15 8.34 -12.50 24.52
N THR A 16 9.11 -12.36 23.46
CA THR A 16 9.52 -11.08 22.87
C THR A 16 8.95 -10.93 21.48
N MET A 17 8.63 -9.70 21.13
CA MET A 17 8.19 -9.34 19.79
C MET A 17 9.18 -8.35 19.19
N GLU A 18 9.79 -8.74 18.07
CA GLU A 18 10.73 -7.93 17.31
C GLU A 18 10.05 -7.44 16.02
N ARG A 19 10.16 -6.16 15.70
CA ARG A 19 9.76 -5.64 14.40
C ARG A 19 10.85 -5.95 13.38
N ALA A 20 10.67 -7.01 12.62
CA ALA A 20 11.65 -7.53 11.68
C ALA A 20 11.57 -6.88 10.29
N GLY A 21 10.47 -6.22 9.98
CA GLY A 21 10.30 -5.49 8.73
C GLY A 21 9.00 -4.72 8.64
N HIS A 22 8.88 -3.92 7.57
CA HIS A 22 7.68 -3.12 7.30
C HIS A 22 7.65 -2.64 5.83
N LEU A 23 6.51 -2.08 5.42
CA LEU A 23 6.44 -1.30 4.18
C LEU A 23 7.22 0.01 4.35
N GLU A 24 7.85 0.51 3.29
CA GLU A 24 8.50 1.82 3.36
C GLU A 24 7.55 2.90 3.87
N TYR A 25 8.09 3.86 4.62
CA TYR A 25 7.29 4.97 5.11
C TYR A 25 6.94 5.92 3.98
N LEU A 26 5.65 6.17 3.83
CA LEU A 26 5.11 7.09 2.84
C LEU A 26 4.42 8.29 3.52
N PRO A 27 4.38 9.46 2.86
CA PRO A 27 3.85 10.67 3.44
C PRO A 27 2.32 10.65 3.55
N LEU A 28 1.79 11.15 4.68
CA LEU A 28 0.37 11.32 4.96
C LEU A 28 0.07 12.79 5.30
N PRO A 29 -0.08 13.67 4.29
CA PRO A 29 -0.25 15.10 4.52
C PRO A 29 -1.60 15.41 5.14
N GLY A 30 -1.62 16.10 6.29
CA GLY A 30 -2.83 16.41 7.02
C GLY A 30 -3.43 15.24 7.81
N GLY A 31 -2.73 14.11 7.94
CA GLY A 31 -3.13 12.98 8.76
C GLY A 31 -4.57 12.48 8.47
N GLU A 32 -5.48 12.67 9.41
CA GLU A 32 -6.87 12.22 9.30
C GLU A 32 -7.63 12.81 8.09
N ALA A 33 -7.30 14.04 7.69
CA ALA A 33 -7.91 14.65 6.50
C ALA A 33 -7.60 13.84 5.22
N SER A 34 -6.40 13.28 5.12
CA SER A 34 -6.02 12.41 4.01
C SER A 34 -6.71 11.04 4.08
N ILE A 35 -6.92 10.52 5.29
CA ILE A 35 -7.68 9.27 5.48
C ILE A 35 -9.12 9.42 4.97
N LYS A 36 -9.74 10.56 5.25
CA LYS A 36 -11.09 10.88 4.78
C LYS A 36 -11.16 11.18 3.27
N LYS A 37 -10.04 11.59 2.68
CA LYS A 37 -9.93 11.97 1.27
C LYS A 37 -8.79 11.20 0.58
N PRO A 38 -8.98 9.94 0.18
CA PRO A 38 -7.93 9.05 -0.33
C PRO A 38 -7.11 9.61 -1.49
N TYR A 39 -7.67 10.49 -2.32
CA TYR A 39 -6.96 11.14 -3.40
C TYR A 39 -5.76 11.99 -2.92
N ARG A 40 -5.80 12.52 -1.69
CA ARG A 40 -4.67 13.24 -1.07
C ARG A 40 -3.48 12.31 -0.87
N ILE A 41 -3.75 11.05 -0.47
CA ILE A 41 -2.72 10.03 -0.28
C ILE A 41 -2.13 9.65 -1.64
N ALA A 42 -2.98 9.42 -2.65
CA ALA A 42 -2.51 9.09 -4.00
C ALA A 42 -1.64 10.20 -4.61
N ALA A 43 -2.02 11.47 -4.43
CA ALA A 43 -1.23 12.62 -4.87
C ALA A 43 0.11 12.69 -4.14
N ALA A 44 0.11 12.51 -2.81
CA ALA A 44 1.32 12.54 -2.00
C ALA A 44 2.29 11.40 -2.37
N TYR A 45 1.78 10.19 -2.60
CA TYR A 45 2.60 9.05 -3.01
C TYR A 45 3.19 9.26 -4.41
N GLY A 46 2.41 9.80 -5.35
CA GLY A 46 2.91 10.15 -6.69
C GLY A 46 4.04 11.17 -6.61
N GLN A 47 3.84 12.27 -5.88
CA GLN A 47 4.85 13.31 -5.71
C GLN A 47 6.11 12.77 -5.02
N TYR A 48 5.95 12.01 -3.94
CA TYR A 48 7.08 11.51 -3.15
C TYR A 48 7.90 10.44 -3.88
N LEU A 49 7.22 9.43 -4.43
CA LEU A 49 7.88 8.27 -5.05
C LEU A 49 8.39 8.57 -6.47
N LEU A 50 7.66 9.39 -7.23
CA LEU A 50 7.89 9.59 -8.66
C LEU A 50 8.20 11.05 -9.03
N ASN A 51 8.17 11.97 -8.07
CA ASN A 51 8.24 13.40 -8.31
C ASN A 51 7.16 13.90 -9.30
N GLU A 52 6.00 13.25 -9.28
CA GLU A 52 4.88 13.53 -10.18
C GLU A 52 3.55 13.34 -9.46
N ILE A 53 2.69 14.36 -9.47
CA ILE A 53 1.29 14.19 -9.11
C ILE A 53 0.57 13.70 -10.37
N PRO A 54 -0.19 12.59 -10.33
CA PRO A 54 -0.93 12.08 -11.49
C PRO A 54 -2.14 12.97 -11.80
N ALA A 55 -1.87 14.22 -12.19
CA ALA A 55 -2.86 15.28 -12.36
C ALA A 55 -3.98 14.92 -13.35
N ALA A 56 -3.70 14.05 -14.34
CA ALA A 56 -4.70 13.59 -15.30
C ALA A 56 -5.84 12.78 -14.67
N VAL A 57 -5.60 12.21 -13.50
CA VAL A 57 -6.61 11.40 -12.77
C VAL A 57 -7.50 12.28 -11.88
N PHE A 58 -7.02 13.49 -11.53
CA PHE A 58 -7.73 14.38 -10.62
C PHE A 58 -8.45 15.50 -11.37
N PRO A 59 -9.76 15.73 -11.10
CA PRO A 59 -10.50 16.84 -11.66
C PRO A 59 -9.85 18.20 -11.33
N ARG A 60 -10.05 19.17 -12.22
CA ARG A 60 -9.45 20.52 -12.08
C ARG A 60 -9.83 21.24 -10.78
N GLU A 61 -10.99 20.94 -10.23
CA GLU A 61 -11.49 21.49 -8.96
C GLU A 61 -10.61 21.14 -7.75
N TYR A 62 -9.76 20.10 -7.84
CA TYR A 62 -8.83 19.70 -6.78
C TYR A 62 -7.45 20.34 -6.92
N GLN A 63 -7.18 21.12 -7.96
CA GLN A 63 -5.85 21.66 -8.26
C GLN A 63 -5.26 22.44 -7.08
N SER A 64 -6.03 23.31 -6.43
CA SER A 64 -5.56 24.06 -5.26
C SER A 64 -5.20 23.17 -4.07
N GLU A 65 -5.90 22.05 -3.90
CA GLU A 65 -5.61 21.07 -2.83
C GLU A 65 -4.35 20.25 -3.17
N LEU A 66 -4.14 19.92 -4.44
CA LEU A 66 -2.90 19.27 -4.91
C LEU A 66 -1.68 20.15 -4.71
N GLU A 67 -1.79 21.44 -4.97
CA GLU A 67 -0.72 22.44 -4.70
C GLU A 67 -0.43 22.55 -3.18
N LEU A 68 -1.46 22.47 -2.34
CA LEU A 68 -1.28 22.45 -0.90
C LEU A 68 -0.51 21.20 -0.45
N ILE A 69 -0.86 20.03 -1.00
CA ILE A 69 -0.16 18.77 -0.72
C ILE A 69 1.32 18.89 -1.09
N SER A 70 1.65 19.42 -2.25
CA SER A 70 3.03 19.66 -2.67
C SER A 70 3.78 20.52 -1.67
N LYS A 71 3.20 21.65 -1.25
CA LYS A 71 3.78 22.55 -0.23
C LYS A 71 3.97 21.86 1.13
N GLN A 72 3.04 20.99 1.54
CA GLN A 72 3.17 20.22 2.77
C GLN A 72 4.34 19.23 2.70
N LEU A 73 4.52 18.56 1.55
CA LEU A 73 5.65 17.66 1.32
C LEU A 73 6.98 18.40 1.35
N ASP A 74 7.07 19.55 0.67
CA ASP A 74 8.30 20.37 0.60
C ASP A 74 8.70 20.96 1.96
N SER A 75 7.71 21.41 2.75
CA SER A 75 7.95 22.06 4.05
C SER A 75 8.00 21.10 5.23
N GLY A 76 7.49 19.88 5.09
CA GLY A 76 7.27 18.95 6.21
C GLY A 76 6.17 19.38 7.18
N PHE A 77 5.43 20.46 6.89
CA PHE A 77 4.40 20.97 7.78
C PHE A 77 3.13 20.09 7.74
N ASN A 78 2.64 19.71 8.93
CA ASN A 78 1.46 18.86 9.08
C ASN A 78 1.55 17.56 8.25
N LEU A 79 2.74 16.94 8.28
CA LEU A 79 3.08 15.75 7.55
C LEU A 79 3.38 14.60 8.52
N ALA A 80 2.58 13.56 8.49
CA ALA A 80 2.89 12.30 9.15
C ALA A 80 3.51 11.33 8.14
N TRP A 81 4.17 10.30 8.64
CA TRP A 81 4.72 9.20 7.85
C TRP A 81 4.05 7.90 8.25
N THR A 82 3.77 7.04 7.30
CA THR A 82 3.05 5.80 7.55
C THR A 82 3.55 4.64 6.71
N SER A 83 3.64 3.47 7.32
CA SER A 83 3.83 2.17 6.65
C SER A 83 2.49 1.44 6.42
N SER A 84 1.36 2.12 6.61
CA SER A 84 0.05 1.48 6.60
C SER A 84 -0.33 0.90 5.24
N LEU A 85 -0.52 -0.42 5.20
CA LEU A 85 -1.06 -1.11 4.03
C LEU A 85 -2.48 -0.62 3.70
N GLY A 86 -3.30 -0.29 4.71
CA GLY A 86 -4.64 0.29 4.49
C GLY A 86 -4.58 1.63 3.73
N ARG A 87 -3.61 2.49 4.06
CA ARG A 87 -3.40 3.77 3.34
C ARG A 87 -2.94 3.54 1.90
N LEU A 88 -2.17 2.47 1.66
CA LEU A 88 -1.77 2.08 0.32
C LEU A 88 -2.98 1.64 -0.53
N PHE A 89 -3.92 0.88 0.06
CA PHE A 89 -5.20 0.55 -0.59
C PHE A 89 -6.03 1.78 -0.91
N ASP A 90 -6.13 2.74 0.02
CA ASP A 90 -6.85 3.98 -0.19
C ASP A 90 -6.27 4.78 -1.37
N ALA A 91 -4.95 4.91 -1.42
CA ALA A 91 -4.25 5.61 -2.50
C ALA A 91 -4.47 4.92 -3.86
N ALA A 92 -4.30 3.59 -3.92
CA ALA A 92 -4.51 2.82 -5.14
C ALA A 92 -5.96 2.91 -5.63
N SER A 93 -6.94 2.84 -4.73
CA SER A 93 -8.35 3.00 -5.05
C SER A 93 -8.63 4.37 -5.67
N ALA A 94 -8.12 5.45 -5.07
CA ALA A 94 -8.31 6.80 -5.58
C ALA A 94 -7.66 7.00 -6.97
N LEU A 95 -6.51 6.36 -7.20
CA LEU A 95 -5.82 6.42 -8.49
C LEU A 95 -6.57 5.65 -9.58
N LEU A 96 -7.15 4.50 -9.26
CA LEU A 96 -7.77 3.59 -10.24
C LEU A 96 -9.24 3.89 -10.49
N LEU A 97 -9.98 4.25 -9.45
CA LEU A 97 -11.44 4.41 -9.51
C LEU A 97 -11.88 5.87 -9.54
N GLY A 98 -10.91 6.78 -9.49
CA GLY A 98 -11.15 8.22 -9.49
C GLY A 98 -11.43 8.78 -8.10
N VAL A 99 -11.65 10.09 -8.08
CA VAL A 99 -11.80 10.84 -6.84
C VAL A 99 -13.16 10.57 -6.21
N CYS A 100 -13.17 9.89 -5.08
CA CYS A 100 -14.26 9.98 -4.11
C CYS A 100 -14.01 11.24 -3.26
N PRO A 101 -14.92 12.23 -3.23
CA PRO A 101 -14.72 13.48 -2.48
C PRO A 101 -14.42 13.27 -0.99
N ALA A 102 -15.07 12.28 -0.38
CA ALA A 102 -14.77 11.80 0.97
C ALA A 102 -15.33 10.39 1.16
N ILE A 103 -14.61 9.55 1.88
CA ILE A 103 -15.12 8.25 2.31
C ILE A 103 -16.15 8.47 3.43
N THR A 104 -17.20 7.64 3.45
CA THR A 104 -18.32 7.73 4.40
C THR A 104 -18.32 6.62 5.46
N PHE A 105 -17.56 5.55 5.22
CA PHE A 105 -17.39 4.44 6.14
C PHE A 105 -15.99 3.83 6.03
N GLU A 106 -15.56 3.12 7.06
CA GLU A 106 -14.24 2.50 7.15
C GLU A 106 -14.02 1.49 6.02
N ALA A 107 -12.80 1.49 5.46
CA ALA A 107 -12.35 0.61 4.36
C ALA A 107 -13.12 0.74 3.04
N GLN A 108 -13.97 1.77 2.86
CA GLN A 108 -14.76 1.97 1.64
C GLN A 108 -13.90 1.90 0.37
N ALA A 109 -12.75 2.56 0.37
CA ALA A 109 -11.84 2.59 -0.77
C ALA A 109 -11.24 1.21 -1.08
N ALA A 110 -10.82 0.48 -0.05
CA ALA A 110 -10.29 -0.88 -0.19
C ALA A 110 -11.34 -1.86 -0.71
N ILE A 111 -12.57 -1.80 -0.19
CA ILE A 111 -13.70 -2.62 -0.64
C ILE A 111 -14.04 -2.33 -2.10
N ALA A 112 -14.07 -1.06 -2.50
CA ALA A 112 -14.31 -0.68 -3.89
C ALA A 112 -13.23 -1.23 -4.83
N LEU A 113 -11.97 -1.17 -4.39
CA LEU A 113 -10.84 -1.70 -5.15
C LEU A 113 -10.90 -3.23 -5.27
N GLU A 114 -11.23 -3.95 -4.21
CA GLU A 114 -11.40 -5.41 -4.23
C GLU A 114 -12.55 -5.83 -5.15
N ASN A 115 -13.69 -5.14 -5.10
CA ASN A 115 -14.86 -5.45 -5.91
C ASN A 115 -14.64 -5.28 -7.42
N CYS A 116 -13.65 -4.53 -7.84
CA CYS A 116 -13.34 -4.37 -9.27
C CYS A 116 -12.27 -5.34 -9.78
N VAL A 117 -11.69 -6.20 -8.93
CA VAL A 117 -10.63 -7.15 -9.32
C VAL A 117 -11.08 -8.03 -10.49
N ASP A 118 -10.27 -8.08 -11.54
CA ASP A 118 -10.41 -9.07 -12.61
C ASP A 118 -9.76 -10.40 -12.17
N PRO A 119 -10.55 -11.45 -11.89
CA PRO A 119 -10.03 -12.68 -11.29
C PRO A 119 -9.17 -13.52 -12.27
N GLY A 120 -9.18 -13.21 -13.56
CA GLY A 120 -8.38 -13.91 -14.57
C GLY A 120 -6.93 -13.42 -14.65
N ILE A 121 -6.58 -12.34 -13.95
CA ILE A 121 -5.26 -11.74 -14.02
C ILE A 121 -4.33 -12.32 -12.95
N THR A 122 -3.22 -12.91 -13.39
CA THR A 122 -2.14 -13.44 -12.53
C THR A 122 -0.90 -12.55 -12.51
N ALA A 123 -0.82 -11.57 -13.40
CA ALA A 123 0.26 -10.61 -13.44
C ALA A 123 0.32 -9.77 -12.15
N LYS A 124 1.50 -9.28 -11.81
CA LYS A 124 1.78 -8.44 -10.65
C LYS A 124 2.72 -7.30 -11.04
N TYR A 125 2.79 -6.27 -10.21
CA TYR A 125 3.78 -5.22 -10.31
C TYR A 125 5.09 -5.62 -9.64
N GLY A 126 6.18 -4.94 -9.99
CA GLY A 126 7.48 -5.13 -9.35
C GLY A 126 7.51 -4.53 -7.94
N HIS A 127 8.28 -5.16 -7.05
CA HIS A 127 8.63 -4.62 -5.75
C HIS A 127 10.07 -5.00 -5.41
N GLN A 128 10.63 -4.38 -4.38
CA GLN A 128 11.96 -4.70 -3.87
C GLN A 128 11.90 -4.82 -2.34
N ILE A 129 12.69 -5.74 -1.79
CA ILE A 129 12.91 -5.84 -0.35
C ILE A 129 14.34 -5.40 -0.08
N ILE A 130 14.51 -4.30 0.62
CA ILE A 130 15.80 -3.73 1.00
C ILE A 130 16.07 -3.99 2.48
N GLN A 131 17.36 -4.12 2.84
CA GLN A 131 17.77 -4.24 4.23
C GLN A 131 18.26 -2.87 4.73
N SER A 132 17.70 -2.39 5.84
CA SER A 132 18.12 -1.16 6.50
C SER A 132 18.00 -1.33 8.01
N ASP A 133 19.05 -0.99 8.74
CA ASP A 133 19.07 -1.01 10.21
C ASP A 133 18.61 -2.35 10.83
N GLY A 134 18.95 -3.47 10.17
CA GLY A 134 18.56 -4.82 10.59
C GLY A 134 17.14 -5.24 10.20
N GLN A 135 16.34 -4.36 9.64
CA GLN A 135 14.97 -4.61 9.20
C GLN A 135 14.88 -4.84 7.69
N SER A 136 13.89 -5.60 7.27
CA SER A 136 13.53 -5.79 5.87
C SER A 136 12.42 -4.81 5.48
N ILE A 137 12.70 -3.92 4.53
CA ILE A 137 11.75 -2.88 4.10
C ILE A 137 11.27 -3.19 2.69
N VAL A 138 9.95 -3.28 2.51
CA VAL A 138 9.35 -3.43 1.18
C VAL A 138 9.27 -2.05 0.53
N SER A 139 10.05 -1.82 -0.52
CA SER A 139 9.96 -0.60 -1.33
C SER A 139 8.78 -0.69 -2.30
N LEU A 140 7.97 0.35 -2.32
CA LEU A 140 6.74 0.47 -3.10
C LEU A 140 6.92 1.28 -4.39
N LYS A 141 8.11 1.86 -4.59
CA LYS A 141 8.37 2.79 -5.71
C LYS A 141 8.09 2.16 -7.07
N GLU A 142 8.61 0.95 -7.31
CA GLU A 142 8.44 0.30 -8.61
C GLU A 142 6.97 -0.13 -8.85
N MET A 143 6.31 -0.66 -7.82
CA MET A 143 4.88 -0.96 -7.88
C MET A 143 4.06 0.29 -8.22
N TRP A 144 4.32 1.40 -7.52
CA TRP A 144 3.59 2.65 -7.71
C TRP A 144 3.84 3.24 -9.10
N ARG A 145 5.08 3.16 -9.59
CA ARG A 145 5.43 3.59 -10.95
C ARG A 145 4.65 2.81 -12.02
N GLN A 146 4.68 1.46 -11.94
CA GLN A 146 3.99 0.61 -12.91
C GLN A 146 2.47 0.78 -12.85
N LEU A 147 1.90 0.94 -11.65
CA LEU A 147 0.48 1.24 -11.47
C LEU A 147 0.09 2.57 -12.16
N ASN A 148 0.89 3.62 -11.97
CA ASN A 148 0.66 4.90 -12.65
C ASN A 148 0.81 4.79 -14.17
N ASP A 149 1.79 4.03 -14.65
CA ASP A 149 1.98 3.79 -16.10
C ASP A 149 0.77 3.08 -16.69
N ASP A 150 0.23 2.05 -16.03
CA ASP A 150 -0.99 1.36 -16.45
C ASP A 150 -2.19 2.31 -16.52
N VAL A 151 -2.35 3.18 -15.52
CA VAL A 151 -3.43 4.20 -15.52
C VAL A 151 -3.27 5.17 -16.67
N LYS A 152 -2.07 5.70 -16.91
CA LYS A 152 -1.77 6.60 -18.03
C LYS A 152 -2.03 5.93 -19.38
N ASN A 153 -1.78 4.64 -19.50
CA ASN A 153 -2.01 3.85 -20.71
C ASN A 153 -3.46 3.38 -20.86
N GLY A 154 -4.37 3.76 -19.97
CA GLY A 154 -5.78 3.41 -20.03
C GLY A 154 -6.09 1.94 -19.78
N ILE A 155 -5.21 1.23 -19.06
CA ILE A 155 -5.47 -0.17 -18.67
C ILE A 155 -6.70 -0.19 -17.74
N LYS A 156 -7.56 -1.17 -17.96
CA LYS A 156 -8.83 -1.31 -17.19
C LYS A 156 -8.55 -1.38 -15.69
N PRO A 157 -9.31 -0.63 -14.86
CA PRO A 157 -9.14 -0.64 -13.40
C PRO A 157 -9.13 -2.03 -12.77
N GLY A 158 -9.95 -2.96 -13.28
CA GLY A 158 -10.00 -4.34 -12.78
C GLY A 158 -8.69 -5.11 -12.97
N VAL A 159 -8.02 -4.90 -14.10
CA VAL A 159 -6.69 -5.49 -14.38
C VAL A 159 -5.65 -4.88 -13.42
N CYS A 160 -5.64 -3.56 -13.27
CA CYS A 160 -4.72 -2.87 -12.36
C CYS A 160 -4.95 -3.27 -10.91
N SER A 161 -6.21 -3.39 -10.48
CA SER A 161 -6.57 -3.85 -9.14
C SER A 161 -6.08 -5.27 -8.89
N ALA A 162 -6.26 -6.18 -9.85
CA ALA A 162 -5.76 -7.55 -9.75
C ALA A 162 -4.23 -7.59 -9.60
N LYS A 163 -3.49 -6.86 -10.46
CA LYS A 163 -2.03 -6.75 -10.36
C LYS A 163 -1.59 -6.20 -8.99
N PHE A 164 -2.29 -5.17 -8.48
CA PHE A 164 -2.03 -4.58 -7.18
C PHE A 164 -2.19 -5.61 -6.05
N HIS A 165 -3.32 -6.32 -6.00
CA HIS A 165 -3.56 -7.37 -4.99
C HIS A 165 -2.53 -8.50 -5.09
N ASN A 166 -2.22 -8.96 -6.30
CA ASN A 166 -1.21 -9.99 -6.53
C ASN A 166 0.18 -9.55 -6.05
N THR A 167 0.52 -8.26 -6.19
CA THR A 167 1.79 -7.71 -5.69
C THR A 167 1.84 -7.74 -4.17
N ILE A 168 0.73 -7.42 -3.49
CA ILE A 168 0.66 -7.47 -2.03
C ILE A 168 0.84 -8.90 -1.53
N VAL A 169 0.18 -9.87 -2.16
CA VAL A 169 0.40 -11.30 -1.88
C VAL A 169 1.87 -11.66 -2.05
N ASP A 170 2.47 -11.28 -3.18
CA ASP A 170 3.84 -11.62 -3.54
C ASP A 170 4.87 -11.08 -2.54
N PHE A 171 4.84 -9.78 -2.22
CA PHE A 171 5.77 -9.24 -1.24
C PHE A 171 5.53 -9.78 0.17
N THR A 172 4.27 -10.05 0.54
CA THR A 172 3.96 -10.65 1.86
C THR A 172 4.62 -12.03 1.98
N LEU A 173 4.49 -12.86 0.95
CA LEU A 173 5.11 -14.18 0.92
C LEU A 173 6.65 -14.09 0.88
N ALA A 174 7.19 -13.18 0.09
CA ALA A 174 8.64 -12.95 0.02
C ALA A 174 9.23 -12.46 1.36
N MET A 175 8.48 -11.62 2.11
CA MET A 175 8.87 -11.23 3.46
C MET A 175 8.85 -12.40 4.43
N CYS A 176 7.82 -13.27 4.37
CA CYS A 176 7.77 -14.49 5.17
C CYS A 176 8.96 -15.41 4.86
N ASP A 177 9.28 -15.62 3.58
CA ASP A 177 10.44 -16.42 3.16
C ASP A 177 11.76 -15.82 3.71
N ASN A 178 11.92 -14.50 3.64
CA ASN A 178 13.09 -13.79 4.17
C ASN A 178 13.25 -13.96 5.69
N LEU A 179 12.15 -13.88 6.42
CA LEU A 179 12.14 -14.03 7.87
C LEU A 179 12.31 -15.48 8.31
N LYS A 180 11.78 -16.44 7.55
CA LYS A 180 12.00 -17.88 7.76
C LYS A 180 13.48 -18.26 7.70
N LEU A 181 14.27 -17.59 6.85
CA LEU A 181 15.73 -17.80 6.76
C LEU A 181 16.49 -17.28 7.99
N LYS A 182 15.89 -16.32 8.72
CA LYS A 182 16.52 -15.67 9.88
C LYS A 182 16.04 -16.25 11.22
N SER A 183 15.06 -17.14 11.21
CA SER A 183 14.42 -17.67 12.42
C SER A 183 13.95 -19.11 12.24
N GLU A 184 13.75 -19.84 13.35
CA GLU A 184 13.17 -21.19 13.36
C GLU A 184 11.62 -21.16 13.42
N ILE A 185 11.01 -19.98 13.34
CA ILE A 185 9.56 -19.80 13.43
C ILE A 185 8.90 -20.35 12.15
N LYS A 186 7.88 -21.22 12.33
CA LYS A 186 7.16 -21.88 11.24
C LYS A 186 5.68 -21.47 11.16
N THR A 187 5.20 -20.70 12.11
CA THR A 187 3.79 -20.27 12.15
C THR A 187 3.68 -18.80 11.75
N VAL A 188 2.78 -18.52 10.83
CA VAL A 188 2.44 -17.15 10.42
C VAL A 188 1.04 -16.81 10.92
N ALA A 189 0.92 -15.71 11.66
CA ALA A 189 -0.36 -15.13 12.05
C ALA A 189 -0.63 -13.88 11.19
N LEU A 190 -1.76 -13.86 10.51
CA LEU A 190 -2.21 -12.72 9.73
C LEU A 190 -3.19 -11.89 10.56
N SER A 191 -2.97 -10.59 10.68
CA SER A 191 -3.77 -9.68 11.49
C SER A 191 -3.96 -8.33 10.81
N GLY A 192 -4.97 -7.59 11.24
CA GLY A 192 -5.29 -6.26 10.74
C GLY A 192 -6.45 -6.26 9.74
N GLY A 193 -7.04 -5.05 9.56
CA GLY A 193 -8.25 -4.85 8.75
C GLY A 193 -8.12 -5.25 7.29
N VAL A 194 -6.92 -5.17 6.72
CA VAL A 194 -6.66 -5.53 5.31
C VAL A 194 -6.91 -7.01 5.04
N PHE A 195 -6.66 -7.89 6.03
CA PHE A 195 -6.94 -9.32 5.91
C PHE A 195 -8.42 -9.70 6.10
N GLN A 196 -9.32 -8.72 6.24
CA GLN A 196 -10.76 -8.94 6.08
C GLN A 196 -11.14 -9.15 4.59
N SER A 197 -10.29 -8.71 3.65
CA SER A 197 -10.38 -9.08 2.24
C SER A 197 -10.24 -10.59 2.09
N ARG A 198 -11.30 -11.24 1.61
CA ARG A 198 -11.31 -12.71 1.42
C ARG A 198 -10.34 -13.13 0.32
N ALA A 199 -10.22 -12.34 -0.73
CA ALA A 199 -9.32 -12.62 -1.84
C ALA A 199 -7.86 -12.55 -1.36
N LEU A 200 -7.47 -11.46 -0.68
CA LEU A 200 -6.11 -11.28 -0.17
C LEU A 200 -5.75 -12.38 0.82
N LEU A 201 -6.61 -12.60 1.85
CA LEU A 201 -6.41 -13.62 2.86
C LEU A 201 -6.25 -15.01 2.25
N GLY A 202 -7.15 -15.39 1.33
CA GLY A 202 -7.13 -16.70 0.68
C GLY A 202 -5.86 -16.94 -0.12
N HIS A 203 -5.42 -15.97 -0.92
CA HIS A 203 -4.20 -16.09 -1.72
C HIS A 203 -2.94 -16.14 -0.84
N VAL A 204 -2.85 -15.33 0.23
CA VAL A 204 -1.71 -15.38 1.17
C VAL A 204 -1.68 -16.72 1.89
N GLN A 205 -2.81 -17.21 2.40
CA GLN A 205 -2.89 -18.52 3.06
C GLN A 205 -2.47 -19.66 2.12
N GLN A 206 -2.99 -19.68 0.90
CA GLN A 206 -2.60 -20.67 -0.10
C GLN A 206 -1.11 -20.62 -0.41
N GLY A 207 -0.56 -19.42 -0.59
CA GLY A 207 0.87 -19.23 -0.85
C GLY A 207 1.75 -19.67 0.31
N LEU A 208 1.34 -19.46 1.56
CA LEU A 208 2.04 -19.91 2.76
C LEU A 208 2.02 -21.44 2.87
N LEU A 209 0.84 -22.08 2.66
CA LEU A 209 0.71 -23.54 2.69
C LEU A 209 1.60 -24.24 1.65
N GLN A 210 1.80 -23.65 0.48
CA GLN A 210 2.69 -24.16 -0.56
C GLN A 210 4.19 -24.07 -0.18
N ARG A 211 4.54 -23.22 0.79
CA ARG A 211 5.92 -22.99 1.27
C ARG A 211 6.28 -23.80 2.53
N GLY A 212 5.34 -24.49 3.12
CA GLY A 212 5.51 -25.34 4.31
C GLY A 212 5.61 -24.53 5.58
#